data_4f7d7ff043b84a004e0b9cc09125375d
#
_entry.id   4f7d7ff043b84a004e0b9cc09125375d
#
_cell.length_a   1.000
_cell.length_b   1.000
_cell.length_c   1.000
_cell.angle_alpha   90.00
_cell.angle_beta   90.00
_cell.angle_gamma   90.00
#
_symmetry.space_group_name_H-M   'P 1'
#
loop_
_entity.id
_entity.type
_entity.pdbx_description
1 polymer ?
#
loop_
_entity_poly.entity_id
_entity_poly.type
_entity_poly.pdbx_seq_one_letter_code
_entity_poly.pdbx_strand_id
1 'polypeptide(L)'
;MPGDAGVLGQFVYGDAALDEWVADGDGALHEPWSSFEQARQLVHAGQPDEAVKVWRRIASAEGLESRQVLQAWHFLRGAGCPPPADRARFVLGVIAEIPVEGAHDLLAAYRDGSARYLNHSGKAVIWEDRSASEVRAAIGTWLARGQVIAGATGPWDQPSFPPLPAGHARVMVLTPGGPQFGQGPLAGLSADPVAGPFISAAFSLMQLLISRAMA
;
A
#
# COMPACT_ATOMS: atom_id res chain seq x y z
N MET A 1 -15.20 -6.02 -20.17
CA MET A 1 -14.94 -6.55 -18.82
C MET A 1 -13.87 -5.64 -18.21
N PRO A 2 -14.13 -4.85 -17.16
CA PRO A 2 -13.05 -4.24 -16.39
C PRO A 2 -12.38 -5.40 -15.66
N GLY A 3 -11.15 -5.72 -16.07
CA GLY A 3 -10.45 -6.91 -15.67
C GLY A 3 -9.92 -6.84 -14.25
N ASP A 4 -9.45 -7.97 -13.76
CA ASP A 4 -8.84 -8.30 -12.45
C ASP A 4 -7.89 -7.27 -11.83
N ALA A 5 -7.36 -6.31 -12.60
CA ALA A 5 -6.53 -5.20 -12.12
C ALA A 5 -7.27 -4.30 -11.10
N GLY A 6 -8.60 -4.18 -11.18
CA GLY A 6 -9.39 -3.42 -10.20
C GLY A 6 -9.47 -4.10 -8.83
N VAL A 7 -9.58 -5.43 -8.81
CA VAL A 7 -9.66 -6.22 -7.58
C VAL A 7 -8.27 -6.34 -6.93
N LEU A 8 -7.21 -6.58 -7.71
CA LEU A 8 -5.84 -6.60 -7.20
C LEU A 8 -5.39 -5.22 -6.66
N GLY A 9 -5.89 -4.12 -7.27
CA GLY A 9 -5.62 -2.76 -6.81
C GLY A 9 -6.08 -2.53 -5.36
N GLN A 10 -7.26 -2.97 -4.98
CA GLN A 10 -7.80 -2.76 -3.62
C GLN A 10 -6.92 -3.38 -2.53
N PHE A 11 -6.32 -4.55 -2.79
CA PHE A 11 -5.42 -5.20 -1.82
C PHE A 11 -4.03 -4.56 -1.73
N VAL A 12 -3.68 -3.62 -2.62
CA VAL A 12 -2.39 -2.94 -2.61
C VAL A 12 -2.35 -1.81 -1.59
N TYR A 13 -3.47 -1.11 -1.37
CA TYR A 13 -3.52 0.11 -0.55
C TYR A 13 -3.75 -0.17 0.94
N GLY A 14 -4.33 -1.32 1.31
CA GLY A 14 -4.74 -1.61 2.70
C GLY A 14 -5.86 -0.67 3.16
N ASP A 15 -6.87 -0.46 2.30
CA ASP A 15 -8.03 0.41 2.48
C ASP A 15 -9.33 -0.22 1.96
N ALA A 16 -9.36 -1.54 1.86
CA ALA A 16 -10.55 -2.27 1.45
C ALA A 16 -11.72 -2.05 2.42
N ALA A 17 -12.95 -2.12 1.90
CA ALA A 17 -14.14 -2.10 2.75
C ALA A 17 -14.18 -3.31 3.69
N LEU A 18 -14.91 -3.18 4.80
CA LEU A 18 -14.93 -4.21 5.86
C LEU A 18 -15.29 -5.60 5.34
N ASP A 19 -16.29 -5.67 4.46
CA ASP A 19 -16.81 -6.92 3.93
C ASP A 19 -16.01 -7.44 2.71
N GLU A 20 -15.11 -6.64 2.17
CA GLU A 20 -14.21 -7.01 1.07
C GLU A 20 -12.85 -7.51 1.58
N TRP A 21 -12.48 -7.18 2.82
CA TRP A 21 -11.23 -7.62 3.44
C TRP A 21 -11.40 -8.98 4.11
N VAL A 22 -11.40 -10.03 3.30
CA VAL A 22 -11.61 -11.42 3.72
C VAL A 22 -10.47 -12.30 3.21
N ALA A 23 -10.18 -13.38 3.94
CA ALA A 23 -9.24 -14.39 3.48
C ALA A 23 -9.94 -15.37 2.53
N ASP A 24 -9.18 -15.89 1.57
CA ASP A 24 -9.65 -16.96 0.71
C ASP A 24 -9.53 -18.32 1.43
N GLY A 25 -10.56 -19.16 1.30
CA GLY A 25 -10.56 -20.54 1.79
C GLY A 25 -10.21 -20.68 3.27
N ASP A 26 -9.33 -21.64 3.61
CA ASP A 26 -8.92 -21.91 4.99
C ASP A 26 -8.06 -20.82 5.63
N GLY A 27 -7.66 -19.80 4.87
CA GLY A 27 -6.89 -18.65 5.36
C GLY A 27 -7.58 -17.93 6.51
N ALA A 28 -8.92 -17.90 6.53
CA ALA A 28 -9.71 -17.28 7.60
C ALA A 28 -9.49 -17.92 9.00
N LEU A 29 -8.92 -19.13 9.07
CA LEU A 29 -8.63 -19.83 10.33
C LEU A 29 -7.31 -19.43 10.98
N HIS A 30 -6.45 -18.69 10.27
CA HIS A 30 -5.13 -18.30 10.73
C HIS A 30 -5.02 -16.80 11.01
N GLU A 31 -4.18 -16.43 11.98
CA GLU A 31 -3.87 -15.01 12.24
C GLU A 31 -3.11 -14.38 11.05
N PRO A 32 -3.39 -13.11 10.74
CA PRO A 32 -4.33 -12.20 11.41
C PRO A 32 -5.77 -12.28 10.86
N TRP A 33 -6.05 -13.15 9.91
CA TRP A 33 -7.34 -13.21 9.23
C TRP A 33 -8.48 -13.61 10.17
N SER A 34 -8.23 -14.53 11.11
CA SER A 34 -9.19 -14.90 12.16
C SER A 34 -9.57 -13.70 13.04
N SER A 35 -8.60 -12.82 13.35
CA SER A 35 -8.84 -11.58 14.08
C SER A 35 -9.62 -10.55 13.25
N PHE A 36 -9.35 -10.41 11.95
CA PHE A 36 -10.14 -9.54 11.07
C PHE A 36 -11.59 -10.03 10.96
N GLU A 37 -11.80 -11.34 10.81
CA GLU A 37 -13.13 -11.94 10.78
C GLU A 37 -13.88 -11.73 12.10
N GLN A 38 -13.21 -11.94 13.24
CA GLN A 38 -13.76 -11.62 14.57
C GLN A 38 -14.22 -10.16 14.66
N ALA A 39 -13.38 -9.22 14.22
CA ALA A 39 -13.71 -7.80 14.27
C ALA A 39 -14.90 -7.47 13.36
N ARG A 40 -14.99 -8.07 12.16
CA ARG A 40 -16.13 -7.94 11.25
C ARG A 40 -17.42 -8.40 11.89
N GLN A 41 -17.41 -9.58 12.51
CA GLN A 41 -18.57 -10.12 13.22
C GLN A 41 -19.01 -9.23 14.38
N LEU A 42 -18.07 -8.65 15.13
CA LEU A 42 -18.37 -7.70 16.20
C LEU A 42 -19.05 -6.43 15.67
N VAL A 43 -18.59 -5.88 14.53
CA VAL A 43 -19.26 -4.73 13.90
C VAL A 43 -20.69 -5.07 13.50
N HIS A 44 -20.91 -6.22 12.83
CA HIS A 44 -22.25 -6.65 12.43
C HIS A 44 -23.17 -6.97 13.63
N ALA A 45 -22.60 -7.38 14.76
CA ALA A 45 -23.32 -7.56 16.02
C ALA A 45 -23.60 -6.26 16.80
N GLY A 46 -23.24 -5.09 16.23
CA GLY A 46 -23.44 -3.80 16.90
C GLY A 46 -22.48 -3.53 18.06
N GLN A 47 -21.30 -4.16 18.05
CA GLN A 47 -20.25 -4.04 19.07
C GLN A 47 -18.97 -3.38 18.50
N PRO A 48 -19.03 -2.15 17.96
CA PRO A 48 -17.88 -1.54 17.29
C PRO A 48 -16.71 -1.27 18.26
N ASP A 49 -16.97 -1.00 19.53
CA ASP A 49 -15.91 -0.76 20.53
C ASP A 49 -15.04 -2.02 20.76
N GLU A 50 -15.64 -3.21 20.71
CA GLU A 50 -14.88 -4.46 20.81
C GLU A 50 -14.08 -4.74 19.53
N ALA A 51 -14.64 -4.43 18.35
CA ALA A 51 -13.91 -4.50 17.09
C ALA A 51 -12.67 -3.57 17.08
N VAL A 52 -12.77 -2.36 17.62
CA VAL A 52 -11.65 -1.42 17.78
C VAL A 52 -10.51 -2.05 18.61
N LYS A 53 -10.82 -2.80 19.67
CA LYS A 53 -9.79 -3.48 20.47
C LYS A 53 -9.06 -4.56 19.64
N VAL A 54 -9.79 -5.28 18.80
CA VAL A 54 -9.20 -6.29 17.91
C VAL A 54 -8.29 -5.61 16.87
N TRP A 55 -8.76 -4.58 16.18
CA TRP A 55 -7.95 -3.86 15.19
C TRP A 55 -6.68 -3.23 15.80
N ARG A 56 -6.76 -2.69 17.03
CA ARG A 56 -5.57 -2.18 17.75
C ARG A 56 -4.53 -3.28 18.01
N ARG A 57 -4.98 -4.49 18.33
CA ARG A 57 -4.10 -5.65 18.50
C ARG A 57 -3.38 -5.98 17.19
N ILE A 58 -4.13 -6.06 16.07
CA ILE A 58 -3.55 -6.29 14.74
C ILE A 58 -2.56 -5.18 14.39
N ALA A 59 -2.94 -3.91 14.54
CA ALA A 59 -2.11 -2.76 14.21
C ALA A 59 -0.80 -2.67 15.02
N SER A 60 -0.73 -3.37 16.16
CA SER A 60 0.43 -3.40 17.06
C SER A 60 1.21 -4.71 17.01
N ALA A 61 0.71 -5.72 16.28
CA ALA A 61 1.35 -7.02 16.20
C ALA A 61 2.61 -6.96 15.33
N GLU A 62 3.64 -7.69 15.76
CA GLU A 62 4.88 -7.86 14.99
C GLU A 62 4.75 -9.00 13.96
N GLY A 63 5.53 -8.92 12.90
CA GLY A 63 5.62 -9.98 11.89
C GLY A 63 4.48 -10.03 10.88
N LEU A 64 3.49 -9.15 10.98
CA LEU A 64 2.42 -9.03 9.99
C LEU A 64 2.90 -8.36 8.70
N GLU A 65 2.18 -8.61 7.62
CA GLU A 65 2.35 -7.86 6.39
C GLU A 65 1.97 -6.38 6.60
N SER A 66 2.72 -5.49 5.97
CA SER A 66 2.44 -4.04 6.07
C SER A 66 1.03 -3.68 5.61
N ARG A 67 0.48 -4.40 4.62
CA ARG A 67 -0.89 -4.22 4.13
C ARG A 67 -1.95 -4.56 5.18
N GLN A 68 -1.71 -5.61 5.97
CA GLN A 68 -2.59 -6.00 7.07
C GLN A 68 -2.59 -4.93 8.18
N VAL A 69 -1.42 -4.40 8.52
CA VAL A 69 -1.28 -3.30 9.48
C VAL A 69 -1.97 -2.03 8.96
N LEU A 70 -1.79 -1.68 7.69
CA LEU A 70 -2.46 -0.54 7.04
C LEU A 70 -3.98 -0.69 7.07
N GLN A 71 -4.48 -1.90 6.76
CA GLN A 71 -5.92 -2.20 6.78
C GLN A 71 -6.50 -2.06 8.20
N ALA A 72 -5.80 -2.53 9.22
CA ALA A 72 -6.24 -2.34 10.60
C ALA A 72 -6.30 -0.85 10.96
N TRP A 73 -5.33 -0.04 10.53
CA TRP A 73 -5.36 1.41 10.71
C TRP A 73 -6.46 2.08 9.89
N HIS A 74 -6.79 1.58 8.71
CA HIS A 74 -7.93 2.06 7.92
C HIS A 74 -9.23 1.93 8.71
N PHE A 75 -9.51 0.76 9.27
CA PHE A 75 -10.70 0.53 10.09
C PHE A 75 -10.69 1.36 11.38
N LEU A 76 -9.53 1.48 12.04
CA LEU A 76 -9.40 2.33 13.24
C LEU A 76 -9.70 3.80 12.95
N ARG A 77 -9.19 4.35 11.84
CA ARG A 77 -9.51 5.73 11.44
C ARG A 77 -10.99 5.90 11.15
N GLY A 78 -11.61 4.95 10.43
CA GLY A 78 -13.05 4.94 10.17
C GLY A 78 -13.89 4.90 11.45
N ALA A 79 -13.38 4.27 12.50
CA ALA A 79 -14.01 4.23 13.84
C ALA A 79 -13.63 5.46 14.72
N GLY A 80 -13.00 6.50 14.16
CA GLY A 80 -12.62 7.70 14.92
C GLY A 80 -11.41 7.50 15.86
N CYS A 81 -10.62 6.44 15.65
CA CYS A 81 -9.44 6.11 16.43
C CYS A 81 -8.14 6.32 15.60
N PRO A 82 -7.68 7.57 15.39
CA PRO A 82 -6.46 7.84 14.62
C PRO A 82 -5.21 7.30 15.34
N PRO A 83 -4.12 7.05 14.60
CA PRO A 83 -2.85 6.68 15.19
C PRO A 83 -2.26 7.83 16.02
N PRO A 84 -1.41 7.53 17.02
CA PRO A 84 -0.65 8.54 17.74
C PRO A 84 0.29 9.29 16.78
N ALA A 85 0.60 10.55 17.11
CA ALA A 85 1.29 11.49 16.21
C ALA A 85 2.69 10.99 15.75
N ASP A 86 3.40 10.27 16.59
CA ASP A 86 4.71 9.67 16.32
C ASP A 86 4.64 8.52 15.31
N ARG A 87 3.49 7.85 15.18
CA ARG A 87 3.26 6.76 14.23
C ARG A 87 2.50 7.20 12.98
N ALA A 88 1.75 8.30 13.06
CA ALA A 88 0.85 8.72 11.99
C ALA A 88 1.52 8.88 10.62
N ARG A 89 2.81 9.27 10.59
CA ARG A 89 3.60 9.49 9.37
C ARG A 89 4.64 8.41 9.09
N PHE A 90 4.61 7.29 9.81
CA PHE A 90 5.55 6.20 9.59
C PHE A 90 5.17 5.45 8.30
N VAL A 91 6.08 5.42 7.33
CA VAL A 91 5.80 4.81 6.02
C VAL A 91 5.87 3.30 6.11
N LEU A 92 4.73 2.64 5.83
CA LEU A 92 4.59 1.18 5.77
C LEU A 92 4.61 0.66 4.32
N GLY A 93 4.25 1.50 3.36
CA GLY A 93 4.28 1.15 1.95
C GLY A 93 4.47 2.38 1.06
N VAL A 94 4.91 2.13 -0.16
CA VAL A 94 5.08 3.11 -1.23
C VAL A 94 4.51 2.57 -2.52
N ILE A 95 3.87 3.45 -3.31
CA ILE A 95 3.29 3.08 -4.60
C ILE A 95 3.67 4.14 -5.64
N ALA A 96 3.94 3.69 -6.85
CA ALA A 96 4.04 4.53 -8.03
C ALA A 96 3.12 3.99 -9.14
N GLU A 97 2.24 4.84 -9.65
CA GLU A 97 1.50 4.60 -10.88
C GLU A 97 2.19 5.37 -11.98
N ILE A 98 2.74 4.67 -12.96
CA ILE A 98 3.64 5.21 -13.98
C ILE A 98 2.97 5.07 -15.36
N PRO A 99 2.91 6.14 -16.17
CA PRO A 99 2.29 6.08 -17.49
C PRO A 99 3.13 5.24 -18.45
N VAL A 100 2.46 4.30 -19.13
CA VAL A 100 3.03 3.43 -20.17
C VAL A 100 2.01 3.28 -21.29
N GLU A 101 2.35 3.70 -22.53
CA GLU A 101 1.55 3.49 -23.74
C GLU A 101 0.05 3.86 -23.60
N GLY A 102 -0.26 4.95 -22.88
CA GLY A 102 -1.65 5.41 -22.69
C GLY A 102 -2.40 4.76 -21.54
N ALA A 103 -1.75 3.86 -20.81
CA ALA A 103 -2.24 3.24 -19.56
C ALA A 103 -1.25 3.51 -18.41
N HIS A 104 -1.36 2.78 -17.31
CA HIS A 104 -0.46 2.91 -16.16
C HIS A 104 -0.02 1.55 -15.65
N ASP A 105 1.27 1.43 -15.40
CA ASP A 105 1.83 0.35 -14.60
C ASP A 105 1.81 0.76 -13.14
N LEU A 106 1.55 -0.19 -12.23
CA LEU A 106 1.57 0.03 -10.80
C LEU A 106 2.71 -0.76 -10.17
N LEU A 107 3.57 -0.06 -9.44
CA LEU A 107 4.58 -0.66 -8.58
C LEU A 107 4.26 -0.31 -7.12
N ALA A 108 4.29 -1.32 -6.25
CA ALA A 108 4.13 -1.16 -4.81
C ALA A 108 5.25 -1.90 -4.07
N ALA A 109 5.73 -1.34 -2.97
CA ALA A 109 6.67 -2.00 -2.07
C ALA A 109 6.35 -1.68 -0.61
N TYR A 110 6.67 -2.61 0.27
CA TYR A 110 6.25 -2.55 1.67
C TYR A 110 7.42 -2.78 2.62
N ARG A 111 7.22 -2.33 3.85
CA ARG A 111 8.24 -2.42 4.91
C ARG A 111 8.55 -3.86 5.33
N ASP A 112 7.61 -4.77 5.14
CA ASP A 112 7.84 -6.20 5.37
C ASP A 112 8.77 -6.86 4.34
N GLY A 113 9.20 -6.13 3.30
CA GLY A 113 10.10 -6.60 2.24
C GLY A 113 9.37 -7.19 1.03
N SER A 114 8.05 -7.17 1.01
CA SER A 114 7.27 -7.58 -0.16
C SER A 114 7.15 -6.45 -1.19
N ALA A 115 6.94 -6.82 -2.46
CA ALA A 115 6.67 -5.89 -3.54
C ALA A 115 5.69 -6.48 -4.56
N ARG A 116 5.02 -5.60 -5.30
CA ARG A 116 4.06 -5.95 -6.36
C ARG A 116 4.31 -5.05 -7.56
N TYR A 117 4.45 -5.64 -8.73
CA TYR A 117 4.46 -4.92 -9.99
C TYR A 117 3.30 -5.42 -10.84
N LEU A 118 2.39 -4.55 -11.17
CA LEU A 118 1.21 -4.81 -12.01
C LEU A 118 1.38 -4.02 -13.30
N ASN A 119 1.57 -4.74 -14.40
CA ASN A 119 1.70 -4.15 -15.72
C ASN A 119 0.31 -3.85 -16.28
N HIS A 120 0.19 -2.80 -17.09
CA HIS A 120 -1.04 -2.38 -17.75
C HIS A 120 -1.68 -3.48 -18.62
N SER A 121 -0.93 -4.50 -19.07
CA SER A 121 -1.45 -5.65 -19.81
C SER A 121 -2.05 -6.75 -18.94
N GLY A 122 -2.10 -6.56 -17.61
CA GLY A 122 -2.63 -7.52 -16.64
C GLY A 122 -1.60 -8.55 -16.12
N LYS A 123 -0.32 -8.44 -16.50
CA LYS A 123 0.73 -9.28 -15.92
C LYS A 123 1.17 -8.74 -14.57
N ALA A 124 1.46 -9.65 -13.63
CA ALA A 124 1.90 -9.30 -12.29
C ALA A 124 3.22 -10.00 -11.92
N VAL A 125 4.09 -9.29 -11.22
CA VAL A 125 5.21 -9.85 -10.46
C VAL A 125 4.90 -9.65 -8.99
N ILE A 126 4.76 -10.76 -8.26
CA ILE A 126 4.55 -10.77 -6.82
C ILE A 126 5.86 -11.21 -6.18
N TRP A 127 6.45 -10.35 -5.37
CA TRP A 127 7.71 -10.59 -4.70
C TRP A 127 7.50 -10.74 -3.19
N GLU A 128 7.83 -11.91 -2.67
CA GLU A 128 7.68 -12.23 -1.23
C GLU A 128 8.97 -12.83 -0.63
N ASP A 129 10.01 -12.98 -1.46
CA ASP A 129 11.31 -13.47 -0.97
C ASP A 129 12.03 -12.40 -0.16
N ARG A 130 11.94 -12.53 1.15
CA ARG A 130 12.58 -11.63 2.12
C ARG A 130 14.07 -11.92 2.30
N SER A 131 14.60 -12.99 1.70
CA SER A 131 16.02 -13.38 1.81
C SER A 131 16.91 -12.63 0.83
N ALA A 132 16.39 -12.22 -0.33
CA ALA A 132 17.12 -11.51 -1.36
C ALA A 132 17.57 -10.11 -0.91
N SER A 133 18.82 -9.99 -0.50
CA SER A 133 19.39 -8.76 0.09
C SER A 133 19.31 -7.55 -0.85
N GLU A 134 19.50 -7.76 -2.17
CA GLU A 134 19.48 -6.73 -3.18
C GLU A 134 18.08 -6.10 -3.34
N VAL A 135 17.04 -6.92 -3.46
CA VAL A 135 15.65 -6.43 -3.55
C VAL A 135 15.23 -5.73 -2.26
N ARG A 136 15.60 -6.30 -1.11
CA ARG A 136 15.32 -5.67 0.19
C ARG A 136 16.00 -4.30 0.34
N ALA A 137 17.25 -4.15 -0.15
CA ALA A 137 17.96 -2.88 -0.15
C ALA A 137 17.28 -1.86 -1.06
N ALA A 138 16.83 -2.27 -2.26
CA ALA A 138 16.10 -1.40 -3.19
C ALA A 138 14.75 -0.96 -2.59
N ILE A 139 13.98 -1.86 -1.98
CA ILE A 139 12.74 -1.54 -1.25
C ILE A 139 13.04 -0.54 -0.12
N GLY A 140 14.06 -0.78 0.70
CA GLY A 140 14.47 0.11 1.79
C GLY A 140 14.83 1.51 1.31
N THR A 141 15.52 1.60 0.18
CA THR A 141 15.87 2.88 -0.47
C THR A 141 14.60 3.63 -0.88
N TRP A 142 13.65 2.95 -1.52
CA TRP A 142 12.41 3.58 -1.96
C TRP A 142 11.52 4.02 -0.79
N LEU A 143 11.38 3.19 0.25
CA LEU A 143 10.69 3.57 1.50
C LEU A 143 11.31 4.79 2.18
N ALA A 144 12.64 4.91 2.19
CA ALA A 144 13.32 6.09 2.73
C ALA A 144 12.99 7.37 1.95
N ARG A 145 12.85 7.30 0.61
CA ARG A 145 12.34 8.41 -0.20
C ARG A 145 10.88 8.72 0.10
N GLY A 146 10.06 7.69 0.30
CA GLY A 146 8.68 7.85 0.77
C GLY A 146 8.58 8.55 2.12
N GLN A 147 9.50 8.28 3.05
CA GLN A 147 9.51 8.95 4.36
C GLN A 147 9.76 10.46 4.25
N VAL A 148 10.53 10.92 3.27
CA VAL A 148 10.71 12.35 2.97
C VAL A 148 9.39 12.97 2.51
N ILE A 149 8.66 12.29 1.62
CA ILE A 149 7.33 12.73 1.15
C ILE A 149 6.36 12.82 2.34
N ALA A 150 6.30 11.77 3.18
CA ALA A 150 5.41 11.75 4.35
C ALA A 150 5.71 12.87 5.36
N GLY A 151 6.96 13.34 5.43
CA GLY A 151 7.36 14.49 6.23
C GLY A 151 6.85 15.83 5.68
N ALA A 152 6.72 15.93 4.36
CA ALA A 152 6.40 17.19 3.66
C ALA A 152 4.92 17.35 3.30
N THR A 153 4.12 16.26 3.37
CA THR A 153 2.72 16.25 2.95
C THR A 153 1.81 15.84 4.10
N GLY A 154 0.51 15.76 3.86
CA GLY A 154 -0.50 15.27 4.80
C GLY A 154 -1.36 14.17 4.19
N PRO A 155 -2.11 13.43 5.04
CA PRO A 155 -2.98 12.38 4.55
C PRO A 155 -4.10 12.93 3.69
N TRP A 156 -4.49 12.16 2.68
CA TRP A 156 -5.65 12.42 1.84
C TRP A 156 -6.93 12.04 2.60
N ASP A 157 -7.87 12.96 2.66
CA ASP A 157 -9.10 12.83 3.46
C ASP A 157 -10.37 12.63 2.63
N GLN A 158 -10.24 12.54 1.29
CA GLN A 158 -11.38 12.28 0.41
C GLN A 158 -11.57 10.78 0.17
N PRO A 159 -12.79 10.32 -0.12
CA PRO A 159 -13.11 8.90 -0.27
C PRO A 159 -12.47 8.24 -1.50
N SER A 160 -12.03 9.01 -2.48
CA SER A 160 -11.39 8.50 -3.69
C SER A 160 -10.28 9.42 -4.16
N PHE A 161 -9.29 8.84 -4.83
CA PHE A 161 -8.25 9.63 -5.50
C PHE A 161 -8.80 10.24 -6.80
N PRO A 162 -8.34 11.46 -7.18
CA PRO A 162 -8.72 12.03 -8.47
C PRO A 162 -8.23 11.14 -9.62
N PRO A 163 -8.93 11.14 -10.77
CA PRO A 163 -8.48 10.40 -11.94
C PRO A 163 -7.01 10.71 -12.30
N LEU A 164 -6.27 9.72 -12.76
CA LEU A 164 -4.91 9.88 -13.22
C LEU A 164 -4.91 10.05 -14.76
N PRO A 165 -4.62 11.25 -15.29
CA PRO A 165 -4.62 11.49 -16.72
C PRO A 165 -3.49 10.74 -17.44
N ALA A 166 -3.65 10.48 -18.74
CA ALA A 166 -2.59 9.92 -19.58
C ALA A 166 -1.32 10.79 -19.50
N GLY A 167 -0.17 10.16 -19.45
CA GLY A 167 1.13 10.84 -19.32
C GLY A 167 1.43 11.39 -17.90
N HIS A 168 0.50 11.30 -16.97
CA HIS A 168 0.73 11.66 -15.57
C HIS A 168 1.15 10.43 -14.78
N ALA A 169 2.00 10.64 -13.79
CA ALA A 169 2.32 9.66 -12.76
C ALA A 169 1.67 10.06 -11.43
N ARG A 170 1.46 9.08 -10.57
CA ARG A 170 1.11 9.29 -9.17
C ARG A 170 2.16 8.64 -8.29
N VAL A 171 2.65 9.39 -7.32
CA VAL A 171 3.52 8.91 -6.25
C VAL A 171 2.72 8.89 -4.96
N MET A 172 2.80 7.80 -4.21
CA MET A 172 1.99 7.62 -3.03
C MET A 172 2.77 6.98 -1.90
N VAL A 173 2.50 7.40 -0.68
CA VAL A 173 3.02 6.79 0.54
C VAL A 173 1.87 6.36 1.43
N LEU A 174 1.98 5.15 1.98
CA LEU A 174 0.97 4.53 2.83
C LEU A 174 1.45 4.58 4.28
N THR A 175 0.67 5.25 5.12
CA THR A 175 0.99 5.45 6.53
C THR A 175 -0.19 5.09 7.43
N PRO A 176 0.03 4.82 8.72
CA PRO A 176 -1.06 4.65 9.68
C PRO A 176 -2.04 5.83 9.70
N GLY A 177 -1.57 7.06 9.46
CA GLY A 177 -2.40 8.26 9.38
C GLY A 177 -3.26 8.37 8.13
N GLY A 178 -3.02 7.53 7.13
CA GLY A 178 -3.70 7.50 5.85
C GLY A 178 -2.74 7.60 4.67
N PRO A 179 -3.24 7.37 3.45
CA PRO A 179 -2.44 7.55 2.25
C PRO A 179 -2.15 9.04 2.00
N GLN A 180 -0.97 9.31 1.47
CA GLN A 180 -0.57 10.64 1.01
C GLN A 180 -0.09 10.50 -0.42
N PHE A 181 -0.41 11.44 -1.31
CA PHE A 181 -0.01 11.34 -2.70
C PHE A 181 0.25 12.69 -3.36
N GLY A 182 1.01 12.65 -4.46
CA GLY A 182 1.12 13.71 -5.44
C GLY A 182 0.96 13.12 -6.84
N GLN A 183 0.38 13.89 -7.76
CA GLN A 183 0.28 13.48 -9.15
C GLN A 183 0.56 14.65 -10.10
N GLY A 184 1.08 14.35 -11.26
CA GLY A 184 1.40 15.32 -12.28
C GLY A 184 2.06 14.69 -13.50
N PRO A 185 2.39 15.48 -14.54
CA PRO A 185 3.16 14.99 -15.67
C PRO A 185 4.44 14.29 -15.19
N LEU A 186 4.74 13.10 -15.72
CA LEU A 186 5.90 12.30 -15.28
C LEU A 186 7.21 13.10 -15.34
N ALA A 187 7.43 13.88 -16.41
CA ALA A 187 8.62 14.70 -16.56
C ALA A 187 8.75 15.77 -15.45
N GLY A 188 7.63 16.40 -15.07
CA GLY A 188 7.59 17.37 -13.98
C GLY A 188 7.90 16.75 -12.63
N LEU A 189 7.26 15.62 -12.30
CA LEU A 189 7.54 14.89 -11.06
C LEU A 189 8.97 14.34 -11.01
N SER A 190 9.53 13.90 -12.16
CA SER A 190 10.90 13.41 -12.22
C SER A 190 11.94 14.52 -12.01
N ALA A 191 11.60 15.77 -12.34
CA ALA A 191 12.45 16.94 -12.11
C ALA A 191 12.27 17.57 -10.72
N ASP A 192 11.24 17.16 -9.98
CA ASP A 192 10.95 17.68 -8.64
C ASP A 192 11.99 17.16 -7.62
N PRO A 193 12.51 18.03 -6.72
CA PRO A 193 13.57 17.65 -5.79
C PRO A 193 13.14 16.59 -4.74
N VAL A 194 11.85 16.39 -4.51
CA VAL A 194 11.30 15.41 -3.55
C VAL A 194 10.77 14.18 -4.29
N ALA A 195 9.94 14.37 -5.31
CA ALA A 195 9.34 13.28 -6.07
C ALA A 195 10.32 12.59 -7.04
N GLY A 196 11.28 13.31 -7.62
CA GLY A 196 12.23 12.76 -8.58
C GLY A 196 13.08 11.62 -8.01
N PRO A 197 13.72 11.76 -6.84
CA PRO A 197 14.43 10.65 -6.19
C PRO A 197 13.52 9.46 -5.83
N PHE A 198 12.25 9.71 -5.51
CA PHE A 198 11.26 8.64 -5.26
C PHE A 198 10.96 7.86 -6.54
N ILE A 199 10.69 8.56 -7.65
CA ILE A 199 10.42 7.94 -8.97
C ILE A 199 11.63 7.16 -9.47
N SER A 200 12.84 7.71 -9.32
CA SER A 200 14.09 7.02 -9.71
C SER A 200 14.28 5.71 -8.94
N ALA A 201 14.02 5.71 -7.63
CA ALA A 201 14.09 4.50 -6.82
C ALA A 201 13.01 3.47 -7.22
N ALA A 202 11.80 3.92 -7.58
CA ALA A 202 10.74 3.07 -8.11
C ALA A 202 11.18 2.37 -9.40
N PHE A 203 11.72 3.11 -10.38
CA PHE A 203 12.22 2.53 -11.62
C PHE A 203 13.35 1.50 -11.39
N SER A 204 14.27 1.79 -10.48
CA SER A 204 15.35 0.87 -10.13
C SER A 204 14.81 -0.45 -9.56
N LEU A 205 13.84 -0.39 -8.64
CA LEU A 205 13.20 -1.59 -8.11
C LEU A 205 12.40 -2.34 -9.19
N MET A 206 11.64 -1.64 -10.03
CA MET A 206 10.87 -2.25 -11.11
C MET A 206 11.77 -3.05 -12.06
N GLN A 207 12.88 -2.47 -12.51
CA GLN A 207 13.85 -3.16 -13.38
C GLN A 207 14.43 -4.41 -12.70
N LEU A 208 14.76 -4.32 -11.42
CA LEU A 208 15.25 -5.44 -10.64
C LEU A 208 14.23 -6.58 -10.54
N LEU A 209 12.95 -6.27 -10.24
CA LEU A 209 11.89 -7.27 -10.17
C LEU A 209 11.65 -7.96 -11.51
N ILE A 210 11.62 -7.19 -12.61
CA ILE A 210 11.45 -7.74 -13.96
C ILE A 210 12.62 -8.67 -14.29
N SER A 211 13.87 -8.27 -14.03
CA SER A 211 15.04 -9.09 -14.31
C SER A 211 15.04 -10.41 -13.52
N ARG A 212 14.58 -10.38 -12.27
CA ARG A 212 14.45 -11.56 -11.41
C ARG A 212 13.32 -12.49 -11.81
N ALA A 213 12.22 -11.95 -12.35
CA ALA A 213 11.09 -12.76 -12.82
C ALA A 213 11.39 -13.48 -14.15
N MET A 214 12.41 -13.05 -14.90
CA MET A 214 12.84 -13.68 -16.16
C MET A 214 14.01 -14.65 -16.00
N ALA A 215 14.65 -14.72 -14.84
CA ALA A 215 15.78 -15.59 -14.53
C ALA A 215 15.33 -16.94 -13.98
#